data_740ad586ad7b5ed7c47e6f3acb2a1e38
#
_entry.id   740ad586ad7b5ed7c47e6f3acb2a1e38
#
_cell.length_a   1.000
_cell.length_b   1.000
_cell.length_c   1.000
_cell.angle_alpha   90.00
_cell.angle_beta   90.00
_cell.angle_gamma   90.00
#
_symmetry.space_group_name_H-M   'P 1'
#
loop_
_entity.id
_entity.type
_entity.pdbx_description
1 polymer ?
#
loop_
_entity_poly.entity_id
_entity_poly.type
_entity_poly.pdbx_seq_one_letter_code
_entity_poly.pdbx_strand_id
1 'polypeptide(L)'
;HNEVAPGQFEIAPIFESQNLAVDHNMLVMEVLRKTANKHDMVCLLHEKPFSGMNGSGKHNNWSLSAPGYGSLLNPGSSPQENAIFLTLLCATIKAVDEHADLLRASVAKSGNEHRLGAHEAPPAIISIFLGDLLDEIIEQIEKGGTKKARTQKTINIGVDTLPMFPLDASDRNRTSPFAFTGNKFEFRAVGSSQTCAWPMTVLNTIVAESLDEICTILEPVKDKPEEFHATLNKLLQNIIKKHKRILFSGDGYGEAWVEEAERRNLPNIPGTIEALAALETPKAKALFEKYKVVSPVELHARHEI
;
A
#
# COMPACT_ATOMS: atom_id res chain seq x y z
N HIS A 1 12.82 17.91 -3.65
CA HIS A 1 11.83 18.77 -4.32
C HIS A 1 11.20 19.70 -3.31
N ASN A 2 10.74 20.89 -3.75
CA ASN A 2 9.96 21.79 -2.91
C ASN A 2 8.52 21.27 -2.81
N GLU A 3 7.96 21.42 -1.62
CA GLU A 3 6.58 21.06 -1.31
C GLU A 3 5.71 22.30 -1.04
N VAL A 4 4.48 22.09 -0.59
CA VAL A 4 3.46 23.15 -0.50
C VAL A 4 3.75 24.18 0.59
N ALA A 5 4.22 23.74 1.78
CA ALA A 5 4.50 24.64 2.87
C ALA A 5 5.84 25.38 2.68
N PRO A 6 5.98 26.61 3.16
CA PRO A 6 7.24 27.35 3.11
C PRO A 6 8.39 26.61 3.78
N GLY A 7 9.50 26.40 3.04
CA GLY A 7 10.66 25.66 3.56
C GLY A 7 10.44 24.16 3.71
N GLN A 8 9.39 23.61 3.12
CA GLN A 8 9.14 22.18 3.07
C GLN A 8 9.85 21.54 1.88
N PHE A 9 10.57 20.45 2.13
CA PHE A 9 11.32 19.72 1.11
C PHE A 9 11.04 18.22 1.20
N GLU A 10 10.90 17.58 0.04
CA GLU A 10 10.84 16.14 -0.09
C GLU A 10 12.21 15.56 -0.43
N ILE A 11 12.55 14.44 0.19
CA ILE A 11 13.70 13.61 -0.14
C ILE A 11 13.20 12.37 -0.86
N ALA A 12 13.70 12.11 -2.06
CA ALA A 12 13.42 10.92 -2.84
C ALA A 12 14.69 10.03 -2.90
N PRO A 13 14.85 9.06 -1.99
CA PRO A 13 16.00 8.17 -1.98
C PRO A 13 15.94 7.16 -3.14
N ILE A 14 17.11 6.64 -3.54
CA ILE A 14 17.19 5.48 -4.40
C ILE A 14 16.71 4.26 -3.61
N PHE A 15 15.95 3.37 -4.25
CA PHE A 15 15.41 2.17 -3.59
C PHE A 15 16.54 1.20 -3.21
N GLU A 16 16.34 0.54 -2.10
CA GLU A 16 17.28 -0.43 -1.51
C GLU A 16 16.51 -1.62 -0.93
N SER A 17 17.25 -2.62 -0.43
CA SER A 17 16.64 -3.65 0.41
C SER A 17 15.98 -3.02 1.63
N GLN A 18 14.83 -3.56 2.03
CA GLN A 18 13.97 -2.92 3.03
C GLN A 18 14.68 -2.59 4.35
N ASN A 19 15.55 -3.48 4.85
CA ASN A 19 16.29 -3.24 6.09
C ASN A 19 17.18 -2.00 5.97
N LEU A 20 17.96 -1.92 4.89
CA LEU A 20 18.83 -0.76 4.63
C LEU A 20 18.03 0.52 4.43
N ALA A 21 16.93 0.46 3.67
CA ALA A 21 16.07 1.62 3.45
C ALA A 21 15.49 2.19 4.75
N VAL A 22 15.09 1.31 5.69
CA VAL A 22 14.59 1.72 7.00
C VAL A 22 15.71 2.36 7.83
N ASP A 23 16.88 1.74 7.90
CA ASP A 23 18.02 2.25 8.68
C ASP A 23 18.52 3.58 8.11
N HIS A 24 18.66 3.69 6.79
CA HIS A 24 19.03 4.94 6.12
C HIS A 24 18.00 6.05 6.35
N ASN A 25 16.70 5.72 6.33
CA ASN A 25 15.66 6.71 6.64
C ASN A 25 15.81 7.25 8.08
N MET A 26 16.06 6.40 9.07
CA MET A 26 16.28 6.83 10.44
C MET A 26 17.55 7.67 10.57
N LEU A 27 18.63 7.28 9.90
CA LEU A 27 19.87 8.04 9.86
C LEU A 27 19.67 9.41 9.21
N VAL A 28 18.96 9.48 8.09
CA VAL A 28 18.63 10.75 7.40
C VAL A 28 17.85 11.68 8.31
N MET A 29 16.85 11.18 9.04
CA MET A 29 16.10 12.01 9.99
C MET A 29 16.98 12.62 11.08
N GLU A 30 17.93 11.86 11.59
CA GLU A 30 18.88 12.32 12.60
C GLU A 30 19.89 13.34 12.02
N VAL A 31 20.43 13.07 10.84
CA VAL A 31 21.35 13.98 10.15
C VAL A 31 20.67 15.30 9.81
N LEU A 32 19.41 15.28 9.36
CA LEU A 32 18.64 16.50 9.09
C LEU A 32 18.52 17.39 10.34
N ARG A 33 18.15 16.82 11.49
CA ARG A 33 18.06 17.57 12.75
C ARG A 33 19.39 18.16 13.17
N LYS A 34 20.46 17.34 13.14
CA LYS A 34 21.80 17.79 13.54
C LYS A 34 22.35 18.85 12.59
N THR A 35 22.09 18.72 11.30
CA THR A 35 22.56 19.70 10.30
C THR A 35 21.80 21.02 10.44
N ALA A 36 20.48 21.00 10.58
CA ALA A 36 19.69 22.20 10.82
C ALA A 36 20.21 22.97 12.04
N ASN A 37 20.40 22.28 13.17
CA ASN A 37 20.90 22.89 14.39
C ASN A 37 22.29 23.55 14.22
N LYS A 38 23.18 22.97 13.39
CA LYS A 38 24.51 23.58 13.09
C LYS A 38 24.42 24.89 12.30
N HIS A 39 23.29 25.13 11.66
CA HIS A 39 23.01 26.30 10.83
C HIS A 39 21.97 27.24 11.47
N ASP A 40 21.76 27.12 12.78
CA ASP A 40 20.75 27.90 13.53
C ASP A 40 19.33 27.78 12.94
N MET A 41 19.01 26.62 12.37
CA MET A 41 17.72 26.28 11.82
C MET A 41 17.07 25.13 12.59
N VAL A 42 15.75 24.96 12.44
CA VAL A 42 14.97 23.87 13.03
C VAL A 42 14.47 22.93 11.94
N CYS A 43 14.73 21.63 12.10
CA CYS A 43 14.16 20.61 11.24
C CYS A 43 12.86 20.10 11.85
N LEU A 44 11.73 20.41 11.23
CA LEU A 44 10.40 19.94 11.64
C LEU A 44 10.07 18.65 10.89
N LEU A 45 10.03 17.55 11.62
CA LEU A 45 9.58 16.24 11.11
C LEU A 45 8.14 15.92 11.52
N HIS A 46 7.43 16.88 12.09
CA HIS A 46 6.03 16.74 12.50
C HIS A 46 5.11 16.60 11.27
N GLU A 47 4.07 15.79 11.37
CA GLU A 47 3.15 15.49 10.27
C GLU A 47 2.36 16.71 9.77
N LYS A 48 2.02 17.64 10.67
CA LYS A 48 1.33 18.91 10.34
C LYS A 48 1.87 20.04 11.19
N PRO A 49 3.04 20.61 10.83
CA PRO A 49 3.67 21.65 11.65
C PRO A 49 2.95 23.00 11.58
N PHE A 50 2.13 23.26 10.53
CA PHE A 50 1.44 24.53 10.32
C PHE A 50 -0.05 24.31 10.10
N SER A 51 -0.88 25.09 10.83
CA SER A 51 -2.33 25.10 10.62
C SER A 51 -2.69 25.67 9.26
N GLY A 52 -3.71 25.09 8.61
CA GLY A 52 -4.18 25.55 7.27
C GLY A 52 -3.25 25.19 6.11
N MET A 53 -2.12 24.52 6.35
CA MET A 53 -1.20 24.03 5.31
C MET A 53 -1.25 22.50 5.22
N ASN A 54 -0.90 21.96 4.05
CA ASN A 54 -0.83 20.51 3.88
C ASN A 54 0.15 19.87 4.85
N GLY A 55 -0.19 18.66 5.32
CA GLY A 55 0.69 17.86 6.14
C GLY A 55 1.80 17.19 5.33
N SER A 56 2.72 16.53 6.02
CA SER A 56 3.77 15.70 5.42
C SER A 56 3.75 14.27 5.92
N GLY A 57 4.17 13.36 5.07
CA GLY A 57 4.25 11.94 5.35
C GLY A 57 5.37 11.28 4.59
N LYS A 58 5.44 9.97 4.69
CA LYS A 58 6.37 9.13 3.96
C LYS A 58 5.60 8.25 3.00
N HIS A 59 5.93 8.32 1.71
CA HIS A 59 5.43 7.36 0.74
C HIS A 59 6.39 6.16 0.69
N ASN A 60 5.97 5.06 1.28
CA ASN A 60 6.79 3.85 1.30
C ASN A 60 6.57 3.06 0.02
N ASN A 61 7.50 3.18 -0.91
CA ASN A 61 7.52 2.36 -2.12
C ASN A 61 7.87 0.92 -1.73
N TRP A 62 7.00 -0.03 -2.08
CA TRP A 62 7.14 -1.42 -1.73
C TRP A 62 7.00 -2.30 -2.97
N SER A 63 7.95 -3.20 -3.17
CA SER A 63 7.94 -4.18 -4.24
C SER A 63 8.57 -5.48 -3.78
N LEU A 64 8.34 -6.54 -4.53
CA LEU A 64 8.91 -7.86 -4.32
C LEU A 64 9.80 -8.23 -5.51
N SER A 65 10.93 -8.87 -5.23
CA SER A 65 11.81 -9.42 -6.25
C SER A 65 12.28 -10.82 -5.87
N ALA A 66 12.64 -11.60 -6.89
CA ALA A 66 13.27 -12.89 -6.68
C ALA A 66 14.50 -13.04 -7.59
N PRO A 67 15.53 -13.80 -7.17
CA PRO A 67 16.70 -14.06 -8.02
C PRO A 67 16.28 -14.63 -9.38
N GLY A 68 16.75 -14.03 -10.46
CA GLY A 68 16.45 -14.45 -11.83
C GLY A 68 15.14 -13.89 -12.42
N TYR A 69 14.26 -13.29 -11.62
CA TYR A 69 12.96 -12.78 -12.10
C TYR A 69 12.82 -11.24 -12.04
N GLY A 70 13.74 -10.55 -11.33
CA GLY A 70 13.62 -9.10 -11.14
C GLY A 70 12.41 -8.73 -10.28
N SER A 71 11.72 -7.62 -10.63
CA SER A 71 10.50 -7.20 -9.92
C SER A 71 9.32 -8.09 -10.28
N LEU A 72 8.75 -8.76 -9.28
CA LEU A 72 7.59 -9.63 -9.42
C LEU A 72 6.27 -8.84 -9.55
N LEU A 73 6.27 -7.56 -9.20
CA LEU A 73 5.15 -6.63 -9.39
C LEU A 73 5.26 -5.87 -10.72
N ASN A 74 6.16 -6.26 -11.61
CA ASN A 74 6.19 -5.72 -12.96
C ASN A 74 5.12 -6.41 -13.83
N PRO A 75 4.09 -5.69 -14.30
CA PRO A 75 3.02 -6.27 -15.11
C PRO A 75 3.50 -6.73 -16.49
N GLY A 76 4.62 -6.16 -17.00
CA GLY A 76 5.08 -6.40 -18.35
C GLY A 76 4.19 -5.74 -19.40
N SER A 77 4.37 -6.15 -20.67
CA SER A 77 3.58 -5.65 -21.81
C SER A 77 2.17 -6.26 -21.91
N SER A 78 1.95 -7.43 -21.28
CA SER A 78 0.68 -8.16 -21.29
C SER A 78 0.31 -8.58 -19.85
N PRO A 79 -0.14 -7.65 -19.01
CA PRO A 79 -0.42 -7.92 -17.59
C PRO A 79 -1.40 -9.09 -17.39
N GLN A 80 -2.42 -9.20 -18.25
CA GLN A 80 -3.46 -10.23 -18.20
C GLN A 80 -2.93 -11.66 -18.47
N GLU A 81 -1.73 -11.79 -19.04
CA GLU A 81 -1.07 -13.07 -19.32
C GLU A 81 0.05 -13.38 -18.32
N ASN A 82 0.39 -12.42 -17.45
CA ASN A 82 1.46 -12.56 -16.47
C ASN A 82 0.92 -13.19 -15.17
N ALA A 83 0.91 -14.52 -15.11
CA ALA A 83 0.38 -15.27 -13.98
C ALA A 83 1.09 -14.94 -12.64
N ILE A 84 2.40 -14.68 -12.67
CA ILE A 84 3.17 -14.31 -11.46
C ILE A 84 2.68 -12.97 -10.95
N PHE A 85 2.64 -11.97 -11.83
CA PHE A 85 2.14 -10.63 -11.47
C PHE A 85 0.71 -10.67 -10.93
N LEU A 86 -0.21 -11.35 -11.62
CA LEU A 86 -1.61 -11.46 -11.21
C LEU A 86 -1.76 -12.16 -9.86
N THR A 87 -0.98 -13.21 -9.61
CA THR A 87 -0.98 -13.91 -8.32
C THR A 87 -0.55 -12.97 -7.20
N LEU A 88 0.54 -12.23 -7.37
CA LEU A 88 1.04 -11.30 -6.36
C LEU A 88 0.12 -10.09 -6.17
N LEU A 89 -0.48 -9.58 -7.25
CA LEU A 89 -1.48 -8.54 -7.18
C LEU A 89 -2.70 -8.99 -6.36
N CYS A 90 -3.26 -10.16 -6.67
CA CYS A 90 -4.40 -10.72 -5.94
C CYS A 90 -4.05 -11.05 -4.48
N ALA A 91 -2.84 -11.59 -4.22
CA ALA A 91 -2.37 -11.83 -2.86
C ALA A 91 -2.29 -10.54 -2.04
N THR A 92 -1.79 -9.47 -2.66
CA THR A 92 -1.70 -8.14 -2.01
C THR A 92 -3.09 -7.56 -1.73
N ILE A 93 -4.01 -7.63 -2.69
CA ILE A 93 -5.41 -7.19 -2.50
C ILE A 93 -6.07 -7.95 -1.35
N LYS A 94 -5.93 -9.27 -1.31
CA LYS A 94 -6.46 -10.10 -0.22
C LYS A 94 -5.86 -9.71 1.13
N ALA A 95 -4.54 -9.61 1.21
CA ALA A 95 -3.81 -9.28 2.44
C ALA A 95 -4.25 -7.94 3.01
N VAL A 96 -4.32 -6.90 2.17
CA VAL A 96 -4.70 -5.54 2.59
C VAL A 96 -6.16 -5.48 3.01
N ASP A 97 -7.07 -6.18 2.33
CA ASP A 97 -8.48 -6.22 2.71
C ASP A 97 -8.71 -6.97 4.04
N GLU A 98 -8.06 -8.09 4.22
CA GLU A 98 -8.23 -8.90 5.44
C GLU A 98 -7.59 -8.27 6.68
N HIS A 99 -6.55 -7.44 6.51
CA HIS A 99 -5.78 -6.84 7.60
C HIS A 99 -5.72 -5.30 7.50
N ALA A 100 -6.76 -4.67 6.97
CA ALA A 100 -6.84 -3.22 6.85
C ALA A 100 -6.74 -2.52 8.22
N ASP A 101 -7.34 -3.10 9.26
CA ASP A 101 -7.25 -2.67 10.66
C ASP A 101 -5.82 -2.71 11.20
N LEU A 102 -5.10 -3.78 10.92
CA LEU A 102 -3.71 -3.96 11.36
C LEU A 102 -2.76 -3.00 10.61
N LEU A 103 -2.98 -2.78 9.31
CA LEU A 103 -2.25 -1.76 8.56
C LEU A 103 -2.53 -0.35 9.10
N ARG A 104 -3.79 -0.04 9.47
CA ARG A 104 -4.13 1.22 10.11
C ARG A 104 -3.44 1.36 11.47
N ALA A 105 -3.43 0.29 12.28
CA ALA A 105 -2.71 0.27 13.55
C ALA A 105 -1.21 0.52 13.38
N SER A 106 -0.61 0.02 12.30
CA SER A 106 0.82 0.17 12.05
C SER A 106 1.28 1.61 11.85
N VAL A 107 0.37 2.50 11.50
CA VAL A 107 0.62 3.93 11.29
C VAL A 107 -0.08 4.82 12.32
N ALA A 108 -0.66 4.20 13.35
CA ALA A 108 -1.35 4.90 14.43
C ALA A 108 -0.35 5.67 15.29
N LYS A 109 -0.53 6.98 15.34
CA LYS A 109 0.23 7.90 16.17
C LYS A 109 -0.54 9.22 16.24
N SER A 110 -0.58 9.86 17.42
CA SER A 110 -1.31 11.10 17.63
C SER A 110 -0.96 12.21 16.61
N GLY A 111 0.32 12.38 16.28
CA GLY A 111 0.74 13.33 15.24
C GLY A 111 0.20 12.98 13.85
N ASN A 112 0.07 11.70 13.53
CA ASN A 112 -0.42 11.23 12.24
C ASN A 112 -1.96 11.35 12.07
N GLU A 113 -2.71 11.53 13.16
CA GLU A 113 -4.15 11.81 13.09
C GLU A 113 -4.44 13.12 12.34
N HIS A 114 -3.59 14.13 12.47
CA HIS A 114 -3.72 15.38 11.71
C HIS A 114 -3.56 15.21 10.19
N ARG A 115 -3.05 14.06 9.76
CA ARG A 115 -2.82 13.72 8.37
C ARG A 115 -3.73 12.61 7.86
N LEU A 116 -4.25 11.79 8.77
CA LEU A 116 -5.12 10.65 8.46
C LEU A 116 -6.17 10.48 9.57
N GLY A 117 -7.42 10.76 9.28
CA GLY A 117 -8.57 10.49 10.15
C GLY A 117 -9.13 11.65 10.94
N ALA A 118 -8.43 12.78 11.07
CA ALA A 118 -8.90 13.94 11.82
C ALA A 118 -8.84 15.24 11.04
N HIS A 119 -9.77 16.17 11.34
CA HIS A 119 -9.86 17.51 10.78
C HIS A 119 -9.95 17.53 9.23
N GLU A 120 -9.02 18.21 8.57
CA GLU A 120 -8.94 18.36 7.11
C GLU A 120 -8.24 17.16 6.42
N ALA A 121 -7.90 16.12 7.17
CA ALA A 121 -7.23 14.93 6.63
C ALA A 121 -8.22 14.00 5.92
N PRO A 122 -7.75 13.13 5.00
CA PRO A 122 -8.60 12.08 4.45
C PRO A 122 -9.05 11.12 5.56
N PRO A 123 -10.19 10.42 5.37
CA PRO A 123 -10.67 9.44 6.33
C PRO A 123 -9.64 8.32 6.51
N ALA A 124 -9.60 7.75 7.72
CA ALA A 124 -8.67 6.67 8.07
C ALA A 124 -9.15 5.30 7.55
N ILE A 125 -9.39 5.23 6.26
CA ILE A 125 -9.84 4.04 5.53
C ILE A 125 -8.69 3.52 4.69
N ILE A 126 -8.27 2.28 4.93
CA ILE A 126 -7.30 1.62 4.06
C ILE A 126 -8.04 1.14 2.81
N SER A 127 -7.56 1.57 1.65
CA SER A 127 -8.06 1.17 0.34
C SER A 127 -6.91 1.10 -0.67
N ILE A 128 -7.15 0.46 -1.81
CA ILE A 128 -6.14 0.25 -2.86
C ILE A 128 -6.58 0.96 -4.14
N PHE A 129 -5.68 1.75 -4.71
CA PHE A 129 -5.78 2.29 -6.06
C PHE A 129 -4.93 1.45 -7.03
N LEU A 130 -5.50 1.04 -8.16
CA LEU A 130 -4.80 0.26 -9.18
C LEU A 130 -4.61 1.02 -10.50
N GLY A 131 -5.52 1.92 -10.82
CA GLY A 131 -5.63 2.59 -12.12
C GLY A 131 -6.46 1.80 -13.14
N ASP A 132 -6.95 2.52 -14.16
CA ASP A 132 -7.97 2.05 -15.11
C ASP A 132 -7.62 0.69 -15.76
N LEU A 133 -6.37 0.51 -16.19
CA LEU A 133 -5.95 -0.71 -16.88
C LEU A 133 -6.06 -1.96 -15.99
N LEU A 134 -5.59 -1.85 -14.75
CA LEU A 134 -5.64 -2.98 -13.82
C LEU A 134 -7.05 -3.20 -13.30
N ASP A 135 -7.84 -2.15 -13.12
CA ASP A 135 -9.25 -2.27 -12.76
C ASP A 135 -10.01 -3.06 -13.83
N GLU A 136 -9.79 -2.79 -15.13
CA GLU A 136 -10.37 -3.58 -16.23
C GLU A 136 -9.93 -5.07 -16.17
N ILE A 137 -8.66 -5.35 -15.86
CA ILE A 137 -8.12 -6.71 -15.75
C ILE A 137 -8.77 -7.45 -14.57
N ILE A 138 -8.88 -6.79 -13.42
CA ILE A 138 -9.53 -7.33 -12.22
C ILE A 138 -11.00 -7.70 -12.51
N GLU A 139 -11.74 -6.83 -13.22
CA GLU A 139 -13.09 -7.14 -13.65
C GLU A 139 -13.18 -8.34 -14.59
N GLN A 140 -12.22 -8.51 -15.48
CA GLN A 140 -12.15 -9.67 -16.37
C GLN A 140 -11.91 -10.97 -15.58
N ILE A 141 -10.97 -10.95 -14.63
CA ILE A 141 -10.70 -12.08 -13.74
C ILE A 141 -11.98 -12.47 -12.98
N GLU A 142 -12.68 -11.48 -12.41
CA GLU A 142 -13.92 -11.71 -11.68
C GLU A 142 -14.99 -12.42 -12.52
N LYS A 143 -15.12 -12.00 -13.78
CA LYS A 143 -16.09 -12.57 -14.74
C LYS A 143 -15.68 -13.92 -15.31
N GLY A 144 -14.46 -14.39 -14.99
CA GLY A 144 -13.92 -15.67 -15.50
C GLY A 144 -13.57 -15.66 -16.98
N GLY A 145 -13.30 -14.48 -17.56
CA GLY A 145 -13.02 -14.31 -18.98
C GLY A 145 -11.64 -13.69 -19.23
N THR A 146 -10.94 -14.20 -20.24
CA THR A 146 -9.69 -13.61 -20.77
C THR A 146 -9.98 -12.87 -22.07
N LYS A 147 -10.69 -11.74 -22.01
CA LYS A 147 -10.73 -10.83 -23.16
C LYS A 147 -9.45 -9.99 -23.17
N LYS A 148 -8.86 -9.77 -24.35
CA LYS A 148 -7.70 -8.88 -24.48
C LYS A 148 -8.04 -7.51 -23.89
N ALA A 149 -7.28 -7.09 -22.87
CA ALA A 149 -7.41 -5.75 -22.30
C ALA A 149 -7.08 -4.70 -23.38
N ARG A 150 -7.72 -3.54 -23.30
CA ARG A 150 -7.41 -2.42 -24.19
C ARG A 150 -5.98 -1.97 -23.96
N THR A 151 -5.26 -1.71 -25.04
CA THR A 151 -3.94 -1.08 -24.99
C THR A 151 -4.06 0.25 -24.24
N GLN A 152 -3.06 0.60 -23.44
CA GLN A 152 -2.99 1.88 -22.73
C GLN A 152 -3.44 3.03 -23.65
N LYS A 153 -4.40 3.81 -23.20
CA LYS A 153 -4.74 5.06 -23.89
C LYS A 153 -3.60 6.04 -23.69
N THR A 154 -2.99 6.47 -24.80
CA THR A 154 -1.95 7.49 -24.80
C THR A 154 -2.53 8.81 -25.28
N ILE A 155 -2.10 9.91 -24.67
CA ILE A 155 -2.42 11.26 -25.15
C ILE A 155 -1.47 11.57 -26.30
N ASN A 156 -2.01 11.75 -27.51
CA ASN A 156 -1.27 12.32 -28.62
C ASN A 156 -1.44 13.86 -28.58
N ILE A 157 -0.38 14.56 -28.17
CA ILE A 157 -0.39 16.04 -28.06
C ILE A 157 -0.14 16.71 -29.41
N GLY A 158 -0.07 15.95 -30.51
CA GLY A 158 0.06 16.52 -31.86
C GLY A 158 1.43 17.15 -32.18
N VAL A 159 2.45 16.86 -31.37
CA VAL A 159 3.83 17.33 -31.58
C VAL A 159 4.72 16.11 -31.78
N ASP A 160 5.23 15.92 -32.98
CA ASP A 160 6.00 14.73 -33.40
C ASP A 160 7.32 14.50 -32.63
N THR A 161 7.73 15.45 -31.80
CA THR A 161 8.99 15.40 -31.05
C THR A 161 8.83 15.05 -29.55
N LEU A 162 7.60 14.91 -29.06
CA LEU A 162 7.34 14.55 -27.65
C LEU A 162 6.98 13.07 -27.52
N PRO A 163 7.49 12.36 -26.50
CA PRO A 163 7.08 10.98 -26.24
C PRO A 163 5.59 10.90 -25.95
N MET A 164 4.94 9.82 -26.35
CA MET A 164 3.54 9.55 -25.98
C MET A 164 3.44 9.35 -24.48
N PHE A 165 2.59 10.12 -23.83
CA PHE A 165 2.32 10.00 -22.39
C PHE A 165 1.11 9.08 -22.15
N PRO A 166 1.18 8.15 -21.20
CA PRO A 166 -0.01 7.39 -20.79
C PRO A 166 -1.06 8.35 -20.22
N LEU A 167 -2.32 8.14 -20.60
CA LEU A 167 -3.45 8.86 -20.04
C LEU A 167 -3.76 8.25 -18.66
N ASP A 168 -3.27 8.86 -17.60
CA ASP A 168 -3.74 8.60 -16.24
C ASP A 168 -4.77 9.69 -15.90
N ALA A 169 -6.03 9.32 -15.91
CA ALA A 169 -7.14 10.27 -15.75
C ALA A 169 -7.42 10.62 -14.28
N SER A 170 -6.81 9.93 -13.33
CA SER A 170 -7.03 10.15 -11.90
C SER A 170 -5.84 10.84 -11.24
N ASP A 171 -6.10 11.81 -10.38
CA ASP A 171 -5.10 12.33 -9.44
C ASP A 171 -4.83 11.27 -8.37
N ARG A 172 -3.88 10.36 -8.65
CA ARG A 172 -3.50 9.25 -7.77
C ARG A 172 -3.13 9.69 -6.35
N ASN A 173 -2.78 10.97 -6.15
CA ASN A 173 -2.41 11.50 -4.83
C ASN A 173 -3.61 11.66 -3.91
N ARG A 174 -4.82 11.76 -4.48
CA ARG A 174 -6.07 11.94 -3.74
C ARG A 174 -6.93 10.68 -3.65
N THR A 175 -6.46 9.55 -4.15
CA THR A 175 -7.27 8.32 -4.21
C THR A 175 -7.16 7.52 -2.91
N SER A 176 -6.24 6.60 -2.83
CA SER A 176 -6.13 5.61 -1.76
C SER A 176 -4.80 5.71 -1.04
N PRO A 177 -4.73 5.39 0.27
CA PRO A 177 -3.48 5.36 1.01
C PRO A 177 -2.52 4.25 0.56
N PHE A 178 -2.99 3.27 -0.22
CA PHE A 178 -2.18 2.22 -0.81
C PHE A 178 -2.42 2.19 -2.33
N ALA A 179 -1.42 2.59 -3.11
CA ALA A 179 -1.58 2.79 -4.55
C ALA A 179 -0.55 2.02 -5.36
N PHE A 180 -0.98 1.37 -6.45
CA PHE A 180 -0.09 0.76 -7.43
C PHE A 180 0.47 1.82 -8.38
N THR A 181 1.79 1.83 -8.57
CA THR A 181 2.49 2.86 -9.35
C THR A 181 3.39 2.25 -10.42
N GLY A 182 2.84 1.37 -11.24
CA GLY A 182 3.47 0.78 -12.42
C GLY A 182 4.21 -0.54 -12.18
N ASN A 183 5.03 -0.66 -11.15
CA ASN A 183 5.76 -1.90 -10.81
C ASN A 183 5.98 -2.07 -9.30
N LYS A 184 5.26 -1.32 -8.49
CA LYS A 184 5.34 -1.29 -7.03
C LYS A 184 4.07 -0.71 -6.45
N PHE A 185 3.88 -0.91 -5.15
CA PHE A 185 2.89 -0.17 -4.38
C PHE A 185 3.55 0.96 -3.60
N GLU A 186 2.81 2.04 -3.39
CA GLU A 186 3.11 3.10 -2.44
C GLU A 186 2.17 3.00 -1.26
N PHE A 187 2.71 2.79 -0.06
CA PHE A 187 1.95 2.95 1.17
C PHE A 187 2.17 4.37 1.71
N ARG A 188 1.15 5.22 1.59
CA ARG A 188 1.20 6.67 1.82
C ARG A 188 0.79 7.10 3.22
N ALA A 189 0.36 6.16 4.04
CA ALA A 189 -0.24 6.44 5.35
C ALA A 189 0.78 6.67 6.47
N VAL A 190 2.07 6.45 6.23
CA VAL A 190 3.12 6.58 7.27
C VAL A 190 3.40 8.05 7.56
N GLY A 191 3.38 8.44 8.83
CA GLY A 191 3.68 9.79 9.26
C GLY A 191 5.15 10.18 9.07
N SER A 192 5.41 11.47 8.82
CA SER A 192 6.76 11.98 8.58
C SER A 192 7.71 11.81 9.76
N SER A 193 7.20 11.82 10.98
CA SER A 193 7.99 11.59 12.20
C SER A 193 8.16 10.12 12.58
N GLN A 194 7.46 9.19 11.91
CA GLN A 194 7.48 7.77 12.20
C GLN A 194 8.63 7.03 11.51
N THR A 195 9.04 5.90 12.10
CA THR A 195 9.86 4.91 11.38
C THR A 195 9.01 4.14 10.38
N CYS A 196 9.60 3.74 9.26
CA CYS A 196 8.98 2.87 8.28
C CYS A 196 9.02 1.38 8.68
N ALA A 197 9.75 1.02 9.73
CA ALA A 197 9.99 -0.37 10.12
C ALA A 197 8.68 -1.13 10.40
N TRP A 198 7.85 -0.59 11.28
CA TRP A 198 6.64 -1.30 11.71
C TRP A 198 5.59 -1.44 10.60
N PRO A 199 5.23 -0.39 9.86
CA PRO A 199 4.32 -0.52 8.72
C PRO A 199 4.79 -1.53 7.67
N MET A 200 6.08 -1.57 7.37
CA MET A 200 6.64 -2.51 6.41
C MET A 200 6.70 -3.95 6.95
N THR A 201 6.95 -4.12 8.25
CA THR A 201 6.86 -5.43 8.91
C THR A 201 5.45 -5.99 8.81
N VAL A 202 4.43 -5.18 9.14
CA VAL A 202 3.03 -5.57 9.02
C VAL A 202 2.69 -5.94 7.58
N LEU A 203 3.01 -5.07 6.62
CA LEU A 203 2.73 -5.30 5.20
C LEU A 203 3.35 -6.60 4.69
N ASN A 204 4.62 -6.85 4.98
CA ASN A 204 5.29 -8.08 4.58
C ASN A 204 4.63 -9.31 5.21
N THR A 205 4.26 -9.24 6.48
CA THR A 205 3.68 -10.39 7.20
C THR A 205 2.32 -10.77 6.64
N ILE A 206 1.43 -9.80 6.40
CA ILE A 206 0.09 -10.07 5.86
C ILE A 206 0.14 -10.57 4.41
N VAL A 207 1.09 -10.06 3.61
CA VAL A 207 1.29 -10.57 2.24
C VAL A 207 1.90 -11.97 2.25
N ALA A 208 2.83 -12.25 3.17
CA ALA A 208 3.37 -13.60 3.34
C ALA A 208 2.29 -14.61 3.72
N GLU A 209 1.35 -14.26 4.62
CA GLU A 209 0.20 -15.10 4.95
C GLU A 209 -0.66 -15.39 3.71
N SER A 210 -1.01 -14.35 2.95
CA SER A 210 -1.81 -14.51 1.75
C SER A 210 -1.13 -15.41 0.70
N LEU A 211 0.18 -15.28 0.54
CA LEU A 211 0.97 -16.12 -0.37
C LEU A 211 1.08 -17.57 0.15
N ASP A 212 1.27 -17.77 1.44
CA ASP A 212 1.32 -19.09 2.08
C ASP A 212 0.01 -19.87 1.84
N GLU A 213 -1.13 -19.22 1.98
CA GLU A 213 -2.43 -19.81 1.69
C GLU A 213 -2.60 -20.16 0.20
N ILE A 214 -2.19 -19.26 -0.71
CA ILE A 214 -2.22 -19.49 -2.15
C ILE A 214 -1.32 -20.68 -2.51
N CYS A 215 -0.10 -20.73 -1.98
CA CYS A 215 0.84 -21.83 -2.21
C CYS A 215 0.29 -23.15 -1.67
N THR A 216 -0.32 -23.16 -0.50
CA THR A 216 -0.94 -24.35 0.09
C THR A 216 -2.01 -24.95 -0.82
N ILE A 217 -2.79 -24.12 -1.51
CA ILE A 217 -3.82 -24.58 -2.46
C ILE A 217 -3.20 -25.10 -3.76
N LEU A 218 -2.12 -24.49 -4.22
CA LEU A 218 -1.48 -24.83 -5.50
C LEU A 218 -0.49 -26.01 -5.41
N GLU A 219 0.13 -26.22 -4.25
CA GLU A 219 1.16 -27.27 -4.04
C GLU A 219 0.71 -28.68 -4.49
N PRO A 220 -0.53 -29.15 -4.20
CA PRO A 220 -0.97 -30.49 -4.62
C PRO A 220 -1.07 -30.68 -6.14
N VAL A 221 -1.15 -29.59 -6.90
CA VAL A 221 -1.34 -29.62 -8.36
C VAL A 221 -0.13 -29.08 -9.13
N LYS A 222 0.97 -28.74 -8.47
CA LYS A 222 2.14 -28.07 -9.07
C LYS A 222 2.76 -28.80 -10.26
N ASP A 223 2.72 -30.14 -10.24
CA ASP A 223 3.31 -30.99 -11.29
C ASP A 223 2.32 -31.37 -12.40
N LYS A 224 1.11 -30.78 -12.40
CA LYS A 224 0.04 -31.03 -13.37
C LYS A 224 -0.36 -29.71 -14.05
N PRO A 225 0.26 -29.32 -15.17
CA PRO A 225 0.13 -27.96 -15.72
C PRO A 225 -1.31 -27.52 -15.98
N GLU A 226 -2.17 -28.36 -16.57
CA GLU A 226 -3.57 -28.02 -16.87
C GLU A 226 -4.39 -27.82 -15.59
N GLU A 227 -4.23 -28.74 -14.61
CA GLU A 227 -4.91 -28.67 -13.32
C GLU A 227 -4.42 -27.46 -12.51
N PHE A 228 -3.10 -27.17 -12.56
CA PHE A 228 -2.50 -26.01 -11.94
C PHE A 228 -3.11 -24.71 -12.47
N HIS A 229 -3.15 -24.52 -13.80
CA HIS A 229 -3.72 -23.33 -14.42
C HIS A 229 -5.22 -23.18 -14.11
N ALA A 230 -5.99 -24.25 -14.15
CA ALA A 230 -7.41 -24.21 -13.82
C ALA A 230 -7.64 -23.85 -12.35
N THR A 231 -6.85 -24.41 -11.44
CA THR A 231 -6.91 -24.14 -9.99
C THR A 231 -6.51 -22.69 -9.71
N LEU A 232 -5.42 -22.22 -10.31
CA LEU A 232 -4.95 -20.84 -10.16
C LEU A 232 -6.02 -19.84 -10.62
N ASN A 233 -6.56 -19.99 -11.82
CA ASN A 233 -7.58 -19.09 -12.35
C ASN A 233 -8.81 -19.02 -11.44
N LYS A 234 -9.30 -20.18 -10.96
CA LYS A 234 -10.42 -20.22 -10.02
C LYS A 234 -10.10 -19.58 -8.68
N LEU A 235 -8.87 -19.77 -8.18
CA LEU A 235 -8.40 -19.17 -6.96
C LEU A 235 -8.36 -17.64 -7.06
N LEU A 236 -7.73 -17.10 -8.11
CA LEU A 236 -7.66 -15.65 -8.33
C LEU A 236 -9.06 -15.05 -8.49
N GLN A 237 -9.95 -15.72 -9.23
CA GLN A 237 -11.34 -15.28 -9.36
C GLN A 237 -12.05 -15.21 -7.99
N ASN A 238 -11.87 -16.22 -7.14
CA ASN A 238 -12.46 -16.24 -5.81
C ASN A 238 -11.90 -15.13 -4.90
N ILE A 239 -10.58 -14.91 -4.95
CA ILE A 239 -9.93 -13.82 -4.21
C ILE A 239 -10.54 -12.48 -4.62
N ILE A 240 -10.62 -12.19 -5.91
CA ILE A 240 -11.18 -10.92 -6.38
C ILE A 240 -12.64 -10.77 -5.99
N LYS A 241 -13.48 -11.77 -6.18
CA LYS A 241 -14.91 -11.72 -5.77
C LYS A 241 -15.08 -11.37 -4.30
N LYS A 242 -14.19 -11.85 -3.44
CA LYS A 242 -14.27 -11.63 -1.98
C LYS A 242 -13.66 -10.29 -1.55
N HIS A 243 -12.56 -9.89 -2.17
CA HIS A 243 -11.69 -8.82 -1.64
C HIS A 243 -11.68 -7.54 -2.50
N LYS A 244 -12.31 -7.50 -3.68
CA LYS A 244 -12.36 -6.29 -4.52
C LYS A 244 -13.01 -5.09 -3.84
N ARG A 245 -13.72 -5.28 -2.74
CA ARG A 245 -14.36 -4.21 -1.98
C ARG A 245 -13.37 -3.14 -1.50
N ILE A 246 -12.08 -3.49 -1.36
CA ILE A 246 -11.02 -2.57 -0.94
C ILE A 246 -10.48 -1.68 -2.08
N LEU A 247 -10.81 -2.02 -3.35
CA LEU A 247 -10.36 -1.25 -4.51
C LEU A 247 -11.16 0.03 -4.64
N PHE A 248 -10.45 1.17 -4.76
CA PHE A 248 -11.07 2.47 -4.91
C PHE A 248 -10.22 3.40 -5.76
N SER A 249 -10.83 3.98 -6.79
CA SER A 249 -10.19 4.85 -7.78
C SER A 249 -10.77 6.27 -7.80
N GLY A 250 -11.64 6.61 -6.84
CA GLY A 250 -12.27 7.94 -6.70
C GLY A 250 -11.49 8.90 -5.80
N ASP A 251 -12.12 10.03 -5.45
CA ASP A 251 -11.56 10.99 -4.50
C ASP A 251 -11.68 10.50 -3.05
N GLY A 252 -10.55 10.08 -2.46
CA GLY A 252 -10.46 9.57 -1.10
C GLY A 252 -10.68 10.63 0.00
N TYR A 253 -10.81 11.91 -0.34
CA TYR A 253 -11.08 13.02 0.59
C TYR A 253 -12.57 13.39 0.67
N GLY A 254 -13.37 12.91 -0.27
CA GLY A 254 -14.78 13.23 -0.33
C GLY A 254 -15.63 12.51 0.72
N GLU A 255 -16.68 13.16 1.24
CA GLU A 255 -17.65 12.54 2.15
C GLU A 255 -18.33 11.31 1.54
N ALA A 256 -18.59 11.34 0.23
CA ALA A 256 -19.13 10.21 -0.51
C ALA A 256 -18.28 8.92 -0.41
N TRP A 257 -16.96 9.05 -0.19
CA TRP A 257 -16.11 7.90 0.05
C TRP A 257 -16.36 7.24 1.40
N VAL A 258 -16.63 8.03 2.43
CA VAL A 258 -16.94 7.49 3.78
C VAL A 258 -18.22 6.65 3.71
N GLU A 259 -19.27 7.17 3.06
CA GLU A 259 -20.53 6.44 2.88
C GLU A 259 -20.36 5.16 2.04
N GLU A 260 -19.55 5.24 0.98
CA GLU A 260 -19.26 4.10 0.12
C GLU A 260 -18.45 3.03 0.87
N ALA A 261 -17.46 3.42 1.65
CA ALA A 261 -16.66 2.52 2.47
C ALA A 261 -17.51 1.79 3.53
N GLU A 262 -18.45 2.50 4.15
CA GLU A 262 -19.41 1.91 5.09
C GLU A 262 -20.29 0.86 4.39
N ARG A 263 -20.83 1.18 3.21
CA ARG A 263 -21.62 0.23 2.39
C ARG A 263 -20.79 -1.02 2.00
N ARG A 264 -19.49 -0.86 1.79
CA ARG A 264 -18.54 -1.95 1.50
C ARG A 264 -18.06 -2.67 2.75
N ASN A 265 -18.47 -2.23 3.94
CA ASN A 265 -18.03 -2.75 5.24
C ASN A 265 -16.50 -2.67 5.39
N LEU A 266 -15.90 -1.55 4.97
CA LEU A 266 -14.49 -1.24 5.19
C LEU A 266 -14.34 -0.48 6.52
N PRO A 267 -13.32 -0.81 7.34
CA PRO A 267 -13.11 -0.11 8.60
C PRO A 267 -12.66 1.34 8.36
N ASN A 268 -13.32 2.27 9.06
CA ASN A 268 -12.88 3.66 9.19
C ASN A 268 -12.49 3.87 10.66
N ILE A 269 -11.20 3.98 10.95
CA ILE A 269 -10.66 4.02 12.32
C ILE A 269 -9.86 5.32 12.50
N PRO A 270 -10.51 6.44 12.82
CA PRO A 270 -9.86 7.75 12.88
C PRO A 270 -8.86 7.88 14.05
N GLY A 271 -9.19 7.35 15.23
CA GLY A 271 -8.38 7.51 16.44
C GLY A 271 -7.22 6.52 16.55
N THR A 272 -6.14 6.96 17.17
CA THR A 272 -4.95 6.12 17.44
C THR A 272 -5.29 5.01 18.41
N ILE A 273 -6.02 5.30 19.49
CA ILE A 273 -6.36 4.32 20.53
C ILE A 273 -7.20 3.19 19.95
N GLU A 274 -8.24 3.54 19.19
CA GLU A 274 -9.10 2.56 18.53
C GLU A 274 -8.34 1.71 17.52
N ALA A 275 -7.39 2.31 16.80
CA ALA A 275 -6.58 1.59 15.84
C ALA A 275 -5.62 0.59 16.51
N LEU A 276 -4.98 0.98 17.61
CA LEU A 276 -4.05 0.11 18.33
C LEU A 276 -4.74 -1.14 18.90
N ALA A 277 -6.05 -1.09 19.18
CA ALA A 277 -6.81 -2.26 19.61
C ALA A 277 -6.72 -3.45 18.63
N ALA A 278 -6.45 -3.20 17.33
CA ALA A 278 -6.21 -4.25 16.34
C ALA A 278 -5.03 -5.17 16.69
N LEU A 279 -4.02 -4.65 17.41
CA LEU A 279 -2.83 -5.43 17.83
C LEU A 279 -3.19 -6.52 18.87
N GLU A 280 -4.21 -6.28 19.69
CA GLU A 280 -4.64 -7.21 20.73
C GLU A 280 -5.60 -8.30 20.25
N THR A 281 -6.04 -8.23 19.00
CA THR A 281 -6.99 -9.22 18.43
C THR A 281 -6.37 -10.61 18.37
N PRO A 282 -7.17 -11.68 18.58
CA PRO A 282 -6.69 -13.05 18.40
C PRO A 282 -6.12 -13.30 17.01
N LYS A 283 -6.67 -12.63 15.98
CA LYS A 283 -6.21 -12.71 14.60
C LYS A 283 -4.78 -12.16 14.46
N ALA A 284 -4.51 -10.98 14.98
CA ALA A 284 -3.18 -10.37 14.94
C ALA A 284 -2.14 -11.23 15.70
N LYS A 285 -2.49 -11.71 16.89
CA LYS A 285 -1.63 -12.58 17.70
C LYS A 285 -1.28 -13.87 16.97
N ALA A 286 -2.28 -14.54 16.40
CA ALA A 286 -2.07 -15.77 15.64
C ALA A 286 -1.20 -15.54 14.38
N LEU A 287 -1.40 -14.42 13.66
CA LEU A 287 -0.63 -14.05 12.50
C LEU A 287 0.86 -13.90 12.86
N PHE A 288 1.18 -13.05 13.81
CA PHE A 288 2.57 -12.75 14.16
C PHE A 288 3.28 -13.93 14.81
N GLU A 289 2.58 -14.75 15.60
CA GLU A 289 3.11 -15.97 16.19
C GLU A 289 3.39 -17.04 15.13
N LYS A 290 2.47 -17.27 14.18
CA LYS A 290 2.63 -18.22 13.07
C LYS A 290 3.91 -17.95 12.29
N TYR A 291 4.16 -16.70 11.96
CA TYR A 291 5.34 -16.31 11.17
C TYR A 291 6.56 -15.90 12.02
N LYS A 292 6.46 -16.02 13.34
CA LYS A 292 7.56 -15.73 14.30
C LYS A 292 8.13 -14.31 14.14
N VAL A 293 7.26 -13.34 13.89
CA VAL A 293 7.65 -11.94 13.65
C VAL A 293 7.83 -11.19 14.96
N VAL A 294 6.81 -11.22 15.82
CA VAL A 294 6.85 -10.71 17.19
C VAL A 294 6.08 -11.67 18.11
N SER A 295 6.51 -11.76 19.35
CA SER A 295 5.81 -12.54 20.37
C SER A 295 4.53 -11.81 20.84
N PRO A 296 3.58 -12.51 21.46
CA PRO A 296 2.40 -11.88 22.06
C PRO A 296 2.75 -10.80 23.10
N VAL A 297 3.84 -10.95 23.85
CA VAL A 297 4.33 -9.96 24.80
C VAL A 297 4.83 -8.69 24.11
N GLU A 298 5.59 -8.84 23.02
CA GLU A 298 6.05 -7.71 22.22
C GLU A 298 4.90 -6.98 21.53
N LEU A 299 3.89 -7.73 21.08
CA LEU A 299 2.70 -7.15 20.46
C LEU A 299 1.88 -6.33 21.46
N HIS A 300 1.71 -6.87 22.68
CA HIS A 300 1.08 -6.17 23.79
C HIS A 300 1.87 -4.92 24.20
N ALA A 301 3.19 -5.01 24.30
CA ALA A 301 4.02 -3.84 24.59
C ALA A 301 3.87 -2.72 23.55
N ARG A 302 3.69 -3.07 22.26
CA ARG A 302 3.41 -2.09 21.20
C ARG A 302 2.03 -1.45 21.28
N HIS A 303 1.07 -2.13 21.89
CA HIS A 303 -0.25 -1.57 22.20
C HIS A 303 -0.19 -0.56 23.33
N GLU A 304 0.63 -0.82 24.36
CA GLU A 304 0.70 0.00 25.57
C GLU A 304 1.61 1.25 25.45
N ILE A 305 2.59 1.25 24.54
CA ILE A 305 3.56 2.35 24.32
C ILE A 305 3.07 3.35 23.26
#